data_746de13f657cfed532cf016d436be983
#
_entry.id   746de13f657cfed532cf016d436be983
#
_cell.length_a   1.000
_cell.length_b   1.000
_cell.length_c   1.000
_cell.angle_alpha   90.00
_cell.angle_beta   90.00
_cell.angle_gamma   90.00
#
_symmetry.space_group_name_H-M   'P 1'
#
loop_
_entity.id
_entity.type
_entity.pdbx_description
1 polymer ?
#
loop_
_entity_poly.entity_id
_entity_poly.type
_entity_poly.pdbx_seq_one_letter_code
_entity_poly.pdbx_strand_id
1 'polypeptide(L)'
;MSFFNKVFASVGIGAAKVDTKLEKDRVMPGEEVRGIVEIRGGNTEQNIDDIYLSLHTTYIKEADDKKYTATAQIDRFKLTQSFIIKENETKEIPFSFRLPMEMPLSMGRTKVWVSTGLDIKNAVDPSDKDFLTVVPNQLMHGVFNAVSDLGFRLREAECEQAPRHLRRNMPFIQEFEFVPSSGPFRGRLDELEVIFYPISENEVEVLMQVDRKARGLGGFLSEAMGMDETYVRMNIHASDLPSLKQNLQNTIESYC
;
A
#
# COMPACT_ATOMS: atom_id res chain seq x y z
N MET A 1 -36.16 14.55 26.59
CA MET A 1 -34.85 13.87 26.44
C MET A 1 -34.10 13.89 27.76
N SER A 2 -33.68 12.76 28.26
CA SER A 2 -32.95 12.68 29.53
C SER A 2 -31.55 13.27 29.41
N PHE A 3 -31.15 14.13 30.31
CA PHE A 3 -29.79 14.68 30.43
C PHE A 3 -28.75 13.56 30.53
N PHE A 4 -29.10 12.45 31.19
CA PHE A 4 -28.24 11.26 31.32
C PHE A 4 -27.89 10.61 29.96
N ASN A 5 -28.82 10.50 29.01
CA ASN A 5 -28.56 9.93 27.70
C ASN A 5 -27.53 10.76 26.90
N LYS A 6 -27.53 12.09 27.03
CA LYS A 6 -26.52 12.96 26.42
C LYS A 6 -25.13 12.78 27.05
N VAL A 7 -25.09 12.62 28.38
CA VAL A 7 -23.81 12.34 29.09
C VAL A 7 -23.26 10.98 28.73
N PHE A 8 -24.09 9.93 28.59
CA PHE A 8 -23.65 8.61 28.17
C PHE A 8 -23.17 8.59 26.72
N ALA A 9 -23.80 9.31 25.81
CA ALA A 9 -23.35 9.44 24.43
C ALA A 9 -21.97 10.14 24.34
N SER A 10 -21.68 11.10 25.24
CA SER A 10 -20.39 11.78 25.29
C SER A 10 -19.21 10.89 25.72
N VAL A 11 -19.50 9.72 26.31
CA VAL A 11 -18.51 8.68 26.65
C VAL A 11 -18.66 7.42 25.77
N GLY A 12 -19.38 7.54 24.64
CA GLY A 12 -19.55 6.46 23.64
C GLY A 12 -20.66 5.45 23.95
N ILE A 13 -21.34 5.54 25.12
CA ILE A 13 -22.43 4.63 25.47
C ILE A 13 -23.73 5.12 24.80
N GLY A 14 -24.26 4.29 23.85
CA GLY A 14 -25.45 4.64 23.08
C GLY A 14 -25.21 5.72 22.01
N ALA A 15 -23.96 5.93 21.59
CA ALA A 15 -23.60 6.76 20.44
C ALA A 15 -23.96 6.07 19.12
N ALA A 16 -24.01 6.83 18.04
CA ALA A 16 -24.16 6.26 16.70
C ALA A 16 -23.03 5.28 16.39
N LYS A 17 -23.30 4.33 15.49
CA LYS A 17 -22.34 3.34 15.00
C LYS A 17 -22.15 3.52 13.51
N VAL A 18 -20.98 3.15 13.02
CA VAL A 18 -20.65 3.12 11.60
C VAL A 18 -20.17 1.72 11.22
N ASP A 19 -20.57 1.26 10.04
CA ASP A 19 -20.16 -0.01 9.45
C ASP A 19 -20.00 0.22 7.94
N THR A 20 -18.83 -0.12 7.40
CA THR A 20 -18.53 0.06 5.98
C THR A 20 -18.59 -1.29 5.29
N LYS A 21 -19.39 -1.37 4.25
CA LYS A 21 -19.59 -2.58 3.47
C LYS A 21 -18.99 -2.38 2.09
N LEU A 22 -17.83 -2.94 1.85
CA LEU A 22 -17.19 -2.95 0.54
C LEU A 22 -17.90 -3.96 -0.38
N GLU A 23 -18.13 -3.62 -1.66
CA GLU A 23 -18.64 -4.57 -2.65
C GLU A 23 -17.64 -5.69 -2.92
N LYS A 24 -16.33 -5.39 -2.83
CA LYS A 24 -15.22 -6.34 -2.92
C LYS A 24 -14.02 -5.83 -2.12
N ASP A 25 -13.29 -6.74 -1.56
CA ASP A 25 -12.08 -6.49 -0.77
C ASP A 25 -10.77 -6.77 -1.54
N ARG A 26 -10.87 -7.43 -2.70
CA ARG A 26 -9.74 -7.74 -3.58
C ARG A 26 -9.73 -6.80 -4.78
N VAL A 27 -8.70 -5.96 -4.88
CA VAL A 27 -8.63 -4.81 -5.80
C VAL A 27 -7.22 -4.61 -6.34
N MET A 28 -7.08 -3.86 -7.44
CA MET A 28 -5.79 -3.46 -8.03
C MET A 28 -5.55 -1.96 -7.86
N PRO A 29 -4.28 -1.50 -7.84
CA PRO A 29 -3.97 -0.08 -7.95
C PRO A 29 -4.66 0.54 -9.17
N GLY A 30 -5.28 1.72 -9.00
CA GLY A 30 -6.04 2.40 -10.04
C GLY A 30 -7.48 1.91 -10.24
N GLU A 31 -7.91 0.84 -9.57
CA GLU A 31 -9.26 0.30 -9.69
C GLU A 31 -10.28 1.12 -8.88
N GLU A 32 -11.55 1.09 -9.31
CA GLU A 32 -12.64 1.72 -8.58
C GLU A 32 -13.11 0.81 -7.44
N VAL A 33 -13.14 1.36 -6.23
CA VAL A 33 -13.69 0.73 -5.03
C VAL A 33 -15.06 1.31 -4.76
N ARG A 34 -16.05 0.45 -4.53
CA ARG A 34 -17.43 0.83 -4.23
C ARG A 34 -17.90 0.17 -2.96
N GLY A 35 -18.89 0.77 -2.34
CA GLY A 35 -19.51 0.23 -1.14
C GLY A 35 -20.58 1.14 -0.57
N ILE A 36 -21.00 0.81 0.64
CA ILE A 36 -22.00 1.55 1.40
C ILE A 36 -21.46 1.77 2.81
N VAL A 37 -21.57 2.98 3.32
CA VAL A 37 -21.40 3.28 4.74
C VAL A 37 -22.77 3.25 5.40
N GLU A 38 -23.02 2.29 6.27
CA GLU A 38 -24.22 2.20 7.10
C GLU A 38 -23.98 2.92 8.42
N ILE A 39 -24.86 3.84 8.76
CA ILE A 39 -24.81 4.58 10.03
C ILE A 39 -26.08 4.25 10.78
N ARG A 40 -25.94 3.84 12.03
CA ARG A 40 -27.06 3.60 12.94
C ARG A 40 -27.02 4.59 14.07
N GLY A 41 -28.08 5.40 14.18
CA GLY A 41 -28.27 6.32 15.28
C GLY A 41 -28.27 5.62 16.62
N GLY A 42 -27.75 6.29 17.62
CA GLY A 42 -27.73 5.77 19.00
C GLY A 42 -29.05 6.00 19.73
N ASN A 43 -28.96 6.11 21.07
CA ASN A 43 -30.12 6.30 21.95
C ASN A 43 -30.66 7.73 21.98
N THR A 44 -30.03 8.65 21.29
CA THR A 44 -30.45 10.07 21.16
C THR A 44 -30.10 10.57 19.78
N GLU A 45 -30.83 11.61 19.34
CA GLU A 45 -30.46 12.35 18.13
C GLU A 45 -29.07 12.96 18.26
N GLN A 46 -28.27 12.82 17.19
CA GLN A 46 -26.88 13.28 17.13
C GLN A 46 -26.62 14.05 15.84
N ASN A 47 -25.77 15.08 15.93
CA ASN A 47 -25.26 15.77 14.77
C ASN A 47 -23.96 15.10 14.32
N ILE A 48 -23.97 14.57 13.10
CA ILE A 48 -22.80 14.04 12.41
C ILE A 48 -22.22 15.18 11.58
N ASP A 49 -20.98 15.59 11.87
CA ASP A 49 -20.37 16.67 11.13
C ASP A 49 -19.95 16.20 9.75
N ASP A 50 -18.85 15.52 9.61
CA ASP A 50 -18.37 15.00 8.31
C ASP A 50 -18.07 13.50 8.39
N ILE A 51 -18.24 12.81 7.27
CA ILE A 51 -17.82 11.42 7.13
C ILE A 51 -16.67 11.37 6.14
N TYR A 52 -15.60 10.69 6.55
CA TYR A 52 -14.43 10.46 5.73
C TYR A 52 -14.11 8.98 5.61
N LEU A 53 -13.75 8.56 4.41
CA LEU A 53 -13.00 7.35 4.17
C LEU A 53 -11.52 7.70 4.03
N SER A 54 -10.68 7.02 4.77
CA SER A 54 -9.22 7.21 4.71
C SER A 54 -8.55 5.90 4.35
N LEU A 55 -7.66 5.93 3.36
CA LEU A 55 -6.84 4.78 2.97
C LEU A 55 -5.54 4.78 3.76
N HIS A 56 -5.19 3.64 4.31
CA HIS A 56 -4.01 3.47 5.13
C HIS A 56 -3.18 2.24 4.75
N THR A 57 -1.90 2.31 5.07
CA THR A 57 -1.00 1.15 5.05
C THR A 57 -0.05 1.18 6.24
N THR A 58 0.58 0.03 6.49
CA THR A 58 1.72 -0.06 7.42
C THR A 58 3.04 0.00 6.67
N TYR A 59 4.06 0.58 7.28
CA TYR A 59 5.43 0.54 6.78
C TYR A 59 6.42 0.49 7.95
N ILE A 60 7.62 0.00 7.69
CA ILE A 60 8.69 -0.07 8.68
C ILE A 60 9.43 1.27 8.70
N LYS A 61 9.60 1.79 9.91
CA LYS A 61 10.45 2.95 10.20
C LYS A 61 11.63 2.50 11.06
N GLU A 62 12.76 3.16 10.86
CA GLU A 62 13.93 2.99 11.72
C GLU A 62 14.24 4.30 12.44
N ALA A 63 14.43 4.22 13.74
CA ALA A 63 14.92 5.31 14.57
C ALA A 63 15.71 4.72 15.75
N ASP A 64 16.85 5.30 16.07
CA ASP A 64 17.75 4.86 17.15
C ASP A 64 18.10 3.36 17.05
N ASP A 65 18.45 2.89 15.85
CA ASP A 65 18.77 1.50 15.52
C ASP A 65 17.64 0.48 15.84
N LYS A 66 16.40 0.96 15.92
CA LYS A 66 15.23 0.10 16.15
C LYS A 66 14.21 0.25 15.04
N LYS A 67 13.82 -0.89 14.48
CA LYS A 67 12.72 -0.97 13.51
C LYS A 67 11.38 -1.04 14.24
N TYR A 68 10.42 -0.22 13.81
CA TYR A 68 9.04 -0.24 14.31
C TYR A 68 8.04 -0.03 13.18
N THR A 69 6.84 -0.57 13.35
CA THR A 69 5.76 -0.42 12.39
C THR A 69 5.08 0.94 12.58
N ALA A 70 5.02 1.73 11.53
CA ALA A 70 4.27 2.97 11.46
C ALA A 70 3.07 2.83 10.52
N THR A 71 2.10 3.72 10.65
CA THR A 71 0.95 3.83 9.75
C THR A 71 1.10 5.07 8.88
N ALA A 72 0.87 4.91 7.58
CA ALA A 72 0.73 6.01 6.65
C ALA A 72 -0.72 6.13 6.18
N GLN A 73 -1.26 7.35 6.17
CA GLN A 73 -2.47 7.68 5.43
C GLN A 73 -2.07 7.96 3.98
N ILE A 74 -2.64 7.20 3.05
CA ILE A 74 -2.35 7.30 1.62
C ILE A 74 -3.24 8.35 0.98
N ASP A 75 -4.55 8.30 1.30
CA ASP A 75 -5.54 9.23 0.78
C ASP A 75 -6.72 9.38 1.73
N ARG A 76 -7.57 10.40 1.50
CA ARG A 76 -8.75 10.69 2.31
C ARG A 76 -9.86 11.26 1.45
N PHE A 77 -11.04 10.64 1.48
CA PHE A 77 -12.22 11.00 0.70
C PHE A 77 -13.33 11.47 1.62
N LYS A 78 -13.84 12.68 1.39
CA LYS A 78 -15.02 13.19 2.08
C LYS A 78 -16.27 12.64 1.40
N LEU A 79 -17.13 11.96 2.18
CA LEU A 79 -18.37 11.35 1.66
C LEU A 79 -19.58 12.25 1.77
N THR A 80 -19.71 12.96 2.89
CA THR A 80 -20.91 13.75 3.16
C THR A 80 -20.57 15.11 3.77
N GLN A 81 -21.55 16.00 3.72
CA GLN A 81 -21.64 17.15 4.61
C GLN A 81 -22.37 16.76 5.91
N SER A 82 -22.34 17.64 6.88
CA SER A 82 -23.01 17.44 8.18
C SER A 82 -24.51 17.18 8.02
N PHE A 83 -25.04 16.29 8.87
CA PHE A 83 -26.45 15.97 8.96
C PHE A 83 -26.82 15.50 10.37
N ILE A 84 -28.13 15.49 10.65
CA ILE A 84 -28.65 14.95 11.89
C ILE A 84 -29.10 13.50 11.65
N ILE A 85 -28.69 12.60 12.56
CA ILE A 85 -29.23 11.24 12.64
C ILE A 85 -30.12 11.12 13.89
N LYS A 86 -31.35 10.63 13.71
CA LYS A 86 -32.29 10.46 14.79
C LYS A 86 -31.97 9.21 15.62
N GLU A 87 -32.60 9.11 16.78
CA GLU A 87 -32.54 7.91 17.61
C GLU A 87 -32.95 6.67 16.81
N ASN A 88 -32.11 5.61 16.83
CA ASN A 88 -32.32 4.34 16.13
C ASN A 88 -32.53 4.45 14.59
N GLU A 89 -32.31 5.62 13.99
CA GLU A 89 -32.37 5.78 12.54
C GLU A 89 -31.19 5.02 11.87
N THR A 90 -31.49 4.35 10.76
CA THR A 90 -30.44 3.78 9.89
C THR A 90 -30.35 4.62 8.62
N LYS A 91 -29.13 5.02 8.26
CA LYS A 91 -28.83 5.74 7.04
C LYS A 91 -27.73 5.05 6.27
N GLU A 92 -27.95 4.82 4.99
CA GLU A 92 -26.96 4.24 4.07
C GLU A 92 -26.46 5.32 3.12
N ILE A 93 -25.14 5.36 2.94
CA ILE A 93 -24.45 6.33 2.09
C ILE A 93 -23.58 5.52 1.12
N PRO A 94 -24.01 5.41 -0.15
CA PRO A 94 -23.18 4.78 -1.16
C PRO A 94 -21.95 5.62 -1.46
N PHE A 95 -20.84 4.96 -1.75
CA PHE A 95 -19.60 5.62 -2.12
C PHE A 95 -18.92 4.91 -3.29
N SER A 96 -18.10 5.68 -3.99
CA SER A 96 -17.18 5.19 -5.00
C SER A 96 -15.94 6.10 -4.98
N PHE A 97 -14.76 5.50 -5.01
CA PHE A 97 -13.51 6.21 -5.19
C PHE A 97 -12.51 5.37 -5.97
N ARG A 98 -11.57 6.02 -6.63
CA ARG A 98 -10.50 5.33 -7.34
C ARG A 98 -9.30 5.14 -6.42
N LEU A 99 -8.77 3.91 -6.34
CA LEU A 99 -7.54 3.63 -5.63
C LEU A 99 -6.37 4.38 -6.28
N PRO A 100 -5.53 5.06 -5.50
CA PRO A 100 -4.29 5.60 -6.03
C PRO A 100 -3.44 4.52 -6.73
N MET A 101 -2.77 4.91 -7.81
CA MET A 101 -1.87 4.00 -8.53
C MET A 101 -0.66 3.58 -7.68
N GLU A 102 -0.25 4.43 -6.73
CA GLU A 102 0.86 4.22 -5.80
C GLU A 102 0.48 3.36 -4.57
N MET A 103 -0.70 2.71 -4.60
CA MET A 103 -1.11 1.80 -3.53
C MET A 103 -0.12 0.65 -3.41
N PRO A 104 0.38 0.36 -2.20
CA PRO A 104 1.23 -0.81 -1.98
C PRO A 104 0.41 -2.10 -2.12
N LEU A 105 1.06 -3.14 -2.60
CA LEU A 105 0.47 -4.47 -2.72
C LEU A 105 0.35 -5.13 -1.34
N SER A 106 -0.72 -5.87 -1.10
CA SER A 106 -0.90 -6.66 0.12
C SER A 106 -0.06 -7.93 0.08
N MET A 107 1.27 -7.74 0.03
CA MET A 107 2.27 -8.82 0.00
C MET A 107 3.17 -8.75 1.24
N GLY A 108 3.70 -9.90 1.66
CA GLY A 108 4.52 -9.99 2.86
C GLY A 108 3.76 -9.54 4.11
N ARG A 109 4.31 -8.56 4.83
CA ARG A 109 3.71 -7.99 6.05
C ARG A 109 2.86 -6.73 5.82
N THR A 110 2.79 -6.26 4.58
CA THR A 110 2.06 -5.04 4.22
C THR A 110 0.55 -5.21 4.38
N LYS A 111 -0.05 -4.36 5.21
CA LYS A 111 -1.50 -4.32 5.43
C LYS A 111 -2.06 -3.05 4.84
N VAL A 112 -3.16 -3.17 4.11
CA VAL A 112 -3.90 -2.05 3.53
C VAL A 112 -5.32 -2.08 4.06
N TRP A 113 -5.89 -0.92 4.40
CA TRP A 113 -7.27 -0.84 4.86
C TRP A 113 -7.91 0.51 4.56
N VAL A 114 -9.24 0.48 4.47
CA VAL A 114 -10.09 1.65 4.57
C VAL A 114 -10.45 1.87 6.02
N SER A 115 -10.37 3.08 6.51
CA SER A 115 -10.93 3.48 7.79
C SER A 115 -12.02 4.51 7.56
N THR A 116 -13.18 4.25 8.15
CA THR A 116 -14.32 5.17 8.14
C THR A 116 -14.43 5.83 9.50
N GLY A 117 -14.46 7.15 9.54
CA GLY A 117 -14.64 7.92 10.75
C GLY A 117 -15.88 8.81 10.64
N LEU A 118 -16.69 8.83 11.70
CA LEU A 118 -17.72 9.83 11.91
C LEU A 118 -17.20 10.86 12.91
N ASP A 119 -17.23 12.13 12.52
CA ASP A 119 -17.01 13.24 13.45
C ASP A 119 -18.34 13.60 14.09
N ILE A 120 -18.48 13.34 15.39
CA ILE A 120 -19.72 13.57 16.14
C ILE A 120 -19.50 14.65 17.19
N LYS A 121 -20.19 15.75 17.07
CA LYS A 121 -20.08 16.87 17.98
C LYS A 121 -20.41 16.46 19.42
N ASN A 122 -19.44 16.64 20.33
CA ASN A 122 -19.54 16.34 21.76
C ASN A 122 -19.79 14.85 22.11
N ALA A 123 -19.30 13.92 21.28
CA ALA A 123 -19.33 12.49 21.55
C ALA A 123 -17.99 11.82 21.16
N VAL A 124 -17.85 10.55 21.49
CA VAL A 124 -16.73 9.74 20.99
C VAL A 124 -17.01 9.38 19.52
N ASP A 125 -16.03 9.62 18.66
CA ASP A 125 -16.13 9.34 17.24
C ASP A 125 -16.07 7.83 16.97
N PRO A 126 -17.15 7.24 16.47
CA PRO A 126 -17.12 5.83 16.05
C PRO A 126 -16.28 5.70 14.79
N SER A 127 -15.55 4.61 14.71
CA SER A 127 -14.73 4.29 13.55
C SER A 127 -14.90 2.82 13.16
N ASP A 128 -14.70 2.56 11.88
CA ASP A 128 -14.69 1.22 11.31
C ASP A 128 -13.41 1.02 10.51
N LYS A 129 -13.05 -0.26 10.29
CA LYS A 129 -11.80 -0.62 9.63
C LYS A 129 -11.95 -1.88 8.79
N ASP A 130 -11.87 -1.73 7.46
CA ASP A 130 -12.00 -2.80 6.48
C ASP A 130 -10.70 -3.03 5.73
N PHE A 131 -10.16 -4.23 5.80
CA PHE A 131 -8.94 -4.59 5.11
C PHE A 131 -9.19 -4.80 3.61
N LEU A 132 -8.22 -4.32 2.80
CA LEU A 132 -8.16 -4.55 1.36
C LEU A 132 -7.02 -5.50 1.03
N THR A 133 -7.27 -6.40 0.08
CA THR A 133 -6.26 -7.22 -0.57
C THR A 133 -5.87 -6.57 -1.88
N VAL A 134 -4.84 -5.73 -1.87
CA VAL A 134 -4.34 -5.08 -3.08
C VAL A 134 -3.41 -6.03 -3.82
N VAL A 135 -3.78 -6.39 -5.05
CA VAL A 135 -3.05 -7.33 -5.91
C VAL A 135 -2.34 -6.60 -7.06
N PRO A 136 -1.28 -7.20 -7.64
CA PRO A 136 -0.57 -6.61 -8.78
C PRO A 136 -1.50 -6.32 -9.95
N ASN A 137 -1.34 -5.17 -10.59
CA ASN A 137 -1.92 -4.89 -11.89
C ASN A 137 -1.16 -5.66 -12.99
N GLN A 138 -1.61 -5.52 -14.25
CA GLN A 138 -1.04 -6.27 -15.39
C GLN A 138 0.47 -6.02 -15.58
N LEU A 139 0.93 -4.77 -15.43
CA LEU A 139 2.35 -4.42 -15.60
C LEU A 139 3.21 -5.02 -14.49
N MET A 140 2.80 -4.84 -13.23
CA MET A 140 3.51 -5.40 -12.08
C MET A 140 3.55 -6.93 -12.15
N HIS A 141 2.43 -7.56 -12.51
CA HIS A 141 2.36 -9.01 -12.70
C HIS A 141 3.29 -9.48 -13.83
N GLY A 142 3.37 -8.73 -14.93
CA GLY A 142 4.31 -8.99 -16.02
C GLY A 142 5.77 -8.98 -15.56
N VAL A 143 6.15 -7.99 -14.74
CA VAL A 143 7.51 -7.91 -14.16
C VAL A 143 7.76 -9.09 -13.23
N PHE A 144 6.85 -9.42 -12.31
CA PHE A 144 7.01 -10.56 -11.41
C PHE A 144 7.17 -11.88 -12.16
N ASN A 145 6.39 -12.09 -13.22
CA ASN A 145 6.51 -13.27 -14.05
C ASN A 145 7.86 -13.32 -14.78
N ALA A 146 8.28 -12.20 -15.39
CA ALA A 146 9.55 -12.15 -16.11
C ALA A 146 10.74 -12.40 -15.17
N VAL A 147 10.75 -11.80 -13.97
CA VAL A 147 11.78 -12.04 -12.95
C VAL A 147 11.77 -13.52 -12.50
N SER A 148 10.58 -14.09 -12.27
CA SER A 148 10.42 -15.51 -11.94
C SER A 148 10.94 -16.43 -13.05
N ASP A 149 10.64 -16.12 -14.32
CA ASP A 149 11.08 -16.88 -15.50
C ASP A 149 12.58 -16.78 -15.75
N LEU A 150 13.25 -15.78 -15.19
CA LEU A 150 14.72 -15.65 -15.17
C LEU A 150 15.37 -16.48 -14.05
N GLY A 151 14.55 -17.16 -13.23
CA GLY A 151 15.01 -18.07 -12.18
C GLY A 151 15.14 -17.41 -10.80
N PHE A 152 14.60 -16.21 -10.62
CA PHE A 152 14.53 -15.58 -9.32
C PHE A 152 13.28 -16.02 -8.55
N ARG A 153 13.38 -16.02 -7.23
CA ARG A 153 12.29 -16.31 -6.30
C ARG A 153 12.13 -15.15 -5.34
N LEU A 154 10.91 -14.66 -5.17
CA LEU A 154 10.60 -13.64 -4.18
C LEU A 154 10.98 -14.15 -2.78
N ARG A 155 11.81 -13.40 -2.07
CA ARG A 155 12.23 -13.65 -0.70
C ARG A 155 11.41 -12.83 0.29
N GLU A 156 11.31 -11.54 0.03
CA GLU A 156 10.61 -10.59 0.89
C GLU A 156 9.84 -9.54 0.09
N ALA A 157 8.77 -9.02 0.68
CA ALA A 157 8.03 -7.87 0.17
C ALA A 157 7.63 -7.01 1.38
N GLU A 158 8.16 -5.80 1.47
CA GLU A 158 7.95 -4.94 2.62
C GLU A 158 7.79 -3.47 2.21
N CYS A 159 6.98 -2.72 2.96
CA CYS A 159 6.97 -1.27 2.86
C CYS A 159 7.95 -0.71 3.89
N GLU A 160 8.92 0.05 3.44
CA GLU A 160 9.92 0.69 4.29
C GLU A 160 9.91 2.20 4.14
N GLN A 161 10.43 2.92 5.15
CA GLN A 161 10.58 4.37 5.07
C GLN A 161 11.45 4.75 3.88
N ALA A 162 10.89 5.54 2.96
CA ALA A 162 11.59 5.94 1.76
C ALA A 162 12.84 6.78 2.09
N PRO A 163 14.05 6.36 1.65
CA PRO A 163 15.23 7.21 1.63
C PRO A 163 14.95 8.50 0.85
N ARG A 164 15.63 9.60 1.21
CA ARG A 164 15.35 10.92 0.59
C ARG A 164 15.41 10.91 -0.93
N HIS A 165 16.35 10.19 -1.51
CA HIS A 165 16.59 10.12 -2.96
C HIS A 165 15.61 9.23 -3.72
N LEU A 166 14.91 8.31 -3.02
CA LEU A 166 13.87 7.43 -3.58
C LEU A 166 12.45 7.92 -3.26
N ARG A 167 12.33 8.88 -2.35
CA ARG A 167 11.04 9.38 -1.88
C ARG A 167 10.34 10.19 -2.96
N ARG A 168 9.09 9.82 -3.25
CA ARG A 168 8.15 10.58 -4.08
C ARG A 168 7.00 11.12 -3.22
N ASN A 169 5.77 10.80 -3.56
CA ASN A 169 4.58 11.30 -2.87
C ASN A 169 4.37 10.64 -1.50
N MET A 170 4.78 9.37 -1.35
CA MET A 170 4.58 8.60 -0.13
C MET A 170 5.80 8.67 0.80
N PRO A 171 5.59 8.57 2.13
CA PRO A 171 6.70 8.51 3.09
C PRO A 171 7.44 7.17 3.09
N PHE A 172 7.00 6.21 2.29
CA PHE A 172 7.52 4.85 2.16
C PHE A 172 7.72 4.50 0.69
N ILE A 173 8.49 3.45 0.45
CA ILE A 173 8.56 2.67 -0.79
C ILE A 173 8.17 1.24 -0.47
N GLN A 174 7.70 0.48 -1.46
CA GLN A 174 7.52 -0.95 -1.33
C GLN A 174 8.60 -1.66 -2.14
N GLU A 175 9.41 -2.43 -1.45
CA GLU A 175 10.50 -3.21 -2.02
C GLU A 175 10.10 -4.68 -2.15
N PHE A 176 10.50 -5.26 -3.28
CA PHE A 176 10.33 -6.68 -3.57
C PHE A 176 11.71 -7.27 -3.79
N GLU A 177 12.14 -8.07 -2.84
CA GLU A 177 13.45 -8.68 -2.82
C GLU A 177 13.40 -10.09 -3.41
N PHE A 178 14.24 -10.33 -4.42
CA PHE A 178 14.31 -11.59 -5.13
C PHE A 178 15.72 -12.19 -5.03
N VAL A 179 15.78 -13.51 -4.85
CA VAL A 179 17.02 -14.27 -4.83
C VAL A 179 17.12 -15.19 -6.05
N PRO A 180 18.28 -15.27 -6.73
CA PRO A 180 18.46 -16.12 -7.89
C PRO A 180 18.58 -17.59 -7.45
N SER A 181 17.47 -18.33 -7.56
CA SER A 181 17.38 -19.75 -7.18
C SER A 181 17.82 -20.71 -8.30
N SER A 182 17.70 -20.27 -9.56
CA SER A 182 18.06 -21.02 -10.77
C SER A 182 18.43 -20.03 -11.90
N GLY A 183 18.61 -20.54 -13.11
CA GLY A 183 18.83 -19.73 -14.32
C GLY A 183 20.20 -19.03 -14.40
N PRO A 184 20.34 -18.03 -15.29
CA PRO A 184 21.64 -17.46 -15.67
C PRO A 184 22.30 -16.64 -14.55
N PHE A 185 21.53 -16.17 -13.57
CA PHE A 185 22.01 -15.28 -12.50
C PHE A 185 22.41 -16.02 -11.23
N ARG A 186 22.07 -17.31 -11.12
CA ARG A 186 22.45 -18.13 -9.96
C ARG A 186 23.97 -18.17 -9.76
N GLY A 187 24.41 -17.73 -8.57
CA GLY A 187 25.82 -17.66 -8.21
C GLY A 187 26.57 -16.48 -8.85
N ARG A 188 25.89 -15.59 -9.56
CA ARG A 188 26.43 -14.31 -10.07
C ARG A 188 25.91 -13.12 -9.28
N LEU A 189 24.63 -13.16 -8.88
CA LEU A 189 23.98 -12.17 -8.03
C LEU A 189 23.68 -12.77 -6.66
N ASP A 190 23.63 -11.95 -5.64
CA ASP A 190 23.09 -12.28 -4.34
C ASP A 190 21.61 -11.99 -4.28
N GLU A 191 21.20 -10.83 -4.77
CA GLU A 191 19.79 -10.44 -4.81
C GLU A 191 19.47 -9.44 -5.94
N LEU A 192 18.19 -9.26 -6.17
CA LEU A 192 17.61 -8.27 -7.05
C LEU A 192 16.44 -7.64 -6.28
N GLU A 193 16.53 -6.37 -5.99
CA GLU A 193 15.42 -5.59 -5.43
C GLU A 193 14.65 -4.88 -6.53
N VAL A 194 13.32 -4.80 -6.39
CA VAL A 194 12.44 -4.17 -7.36
C VAL A 194 11.50 -3.22 -6.65
N ILE A 195 11.42 -1.99 -7.14
CA ILE A 195 10.50 -0.96 -6.67
C ILE A 195 9.69 -0.46 -7.86
N PHE A 196 8.37 -0.34 -7.69
CA PHE A 196 7.48 0.17 -8.73
C PHE A 196 7.11 1.63 -8.46
N TYR A 197 7.25 2.45 -9.50
CA TYR A 197 6.74 3.82 -9.54
C TYR A 197 5.75 3.96 -10.69
N PRO A 198 4.44 3.76 -10.44
CA PRO A 198 3.43 3.89 -11.49
C PRO A 198 3.41 5.29 -12.08
N ILE A 199 3.38 5.39 -13.41
CA ILE A 199 3.28 6.64 -14.18
C ILE A 199 1.86 6.80 -14.70
N SER A 200 1.29 5.72 -15.25
CA SER A 200 -0.07 5.66 -15.76
C SER A 200 -0.62 4.23 -15.69
N GLU A 201 -1.84 4.00 -16.17
CA GLU A 201 -2.41 2.65 -16.28
C GLU A 201 -1.59 1.74 -17.22
N ASN A 202 -0.90 2.32 -18.20
CA ASN A 202 -0.17 1.61 -19.24
C ASN A 202 1.35 1.77 -19.14
N GLU A 203 1.86 2.43 -18.10
CA GLU A 203 3.28 2.70 -17.94
C GLU A 203 3.69 2.67 -16.46
N VAL A 204 4.80 2.00 -16.17
CA VAL A 204 5.42 1.95 -14.86
C VAL A 204 6.93 2.14 -14.98
N GLU A 205 7.50 2.98 -14.13
CA GLU A 205 8.95 3.00 -13.93
C GLU A 205 9.28 1.92 -12.88
N VAL A 206 10.20 1.07 -13.24
CA VAL A 206 10.76 0.05 -12.36
C VAL A 206 12.18 0.46 -11.99
N LEU A 207 12.43 0.65 -10.71
CA LEU A 207 13.77 0.78 -10.17
C LEU A 207 14.22 -0.59 -9.70
N MET A 208 15.36 -1.04 -10.18
CA MET A 208 16.01 -2.28 -9.76
C MET A 208 17.32 -1.96 -9.07
N GLN A 209 17.59 -2.61 -7.95
CA GLN A 209 18.92 -2.68 -7.35
C GLN A 209 19.48 -4.06 -7.63
N VAL A 210 20.60 -4.09 -8.32
CA VAL A 210 21.30 -5.33 -8.71
C VAL A 210 22.49 -5.49 -7.79
N ASP A 211 22.42 -6.47 -6.87
CA ASP A 211 23.48 -6.79 -5.94
C ASP A 211 24.32 -7.98 -6.45
N ARG A 212 25.61 -7.72 -6.69
CA ARG A 212 26.55 -8.68 -7.26
C ARG A 212 27.22 -9.49 -6.16
N LYS A 213 27.30 -10.78 -6.38
CA LYS A 213 28.02 -11.67 -5.45
C LYS A 213 29.49 -11.32 -5.36
N ALA A 214 29.94 -10.98 -4.15
CA ALA A 214 31.35 -10.73 -3.87
C ALA A 214 32.21 -11.96 -4.26
N ARG A 215 33.22 -11.75 -5.11
CA ARG A 215 34.13 -12.80 -5.55
C ARG A 215 35.58 -12.41 -5.27
N GLY A 216 36.27 -13.21 -4.45
CA GLY A 216 37.69 -13.01 -4.11
C GLY A 216 37.92 -11.77 -3.22
N LEU A 217 39.20 -11.43 -3.02
CA LEU A 217 39.60 -10.32 -2.15
C LEU A 217 39.10 -8.95 -2.64
N GLY A 218 38.98 -8.77 -3.97
CA GLY A 218 38.44 -7.54 -4.56
C GLY A 218 36.94 -7.38 -4.34
N GLY A 219 36.18 -8.48 -4.33
CA GLY A 219 34.74 -8.49 -4.03
C GLY A 219 34.45 -8.06 -2.60
N PHE A 220 35.17 -8.59 -1.60
CA PHE A 220 35.03 -8.17 -0.21
C PHE A 220 35.31 -6.67 0.03
N LEU A 221 36.23 -6.09 -0.76
CA LEU A 221 36.49 -4.65 -0.66
C LEU A 221 35.38 -3.82 -1.27
N SER A 222 34.80 -4.24 -2.41
CA SER A 222 33.66 -3.55 -3.02
C SER A 222 32.39 -3.62 -2.16
N GLU A 223 32.09 -4.79 -1.58
CA GLU A 223 30.99 -4.96 -0.62
C GLU A 223 31.16 -4.04 0.60
N ALA A 224 32.36 -4.06 1.21
CA ALA A 224 32.67 -3.19 2.35
C ALA A 224 32.59 -1.68 2.03
N MET A 225 32.69 -1.29 0.75
CA MET A 225 32.56 0.10 0.28
C MET A 225 31.19 0.42 -0.32
N GLY A 226 30.24 -0.55 -0.35
CA GLY A 226 28.92 -0.37 -0.99
C GLY A 226 29.01 -0.13 -2.50
N MET A 227 30.04 -0.65 -3.18
CA MET A 227 30.30 -0.46 -4.62
C MET A 227 29.78 -1.63 -5.49
N ASP A 228 29.19 -2.63 -4.89
CA ASP A 228 28.63 -3.84 -5.54
C ASP A 228 27.15 -3.67 -5.91
N GLU A 229 26.46 -2.70 -5.31
CA GLU A 229 25.07 -2.35 -5.63
C GLU A 229 25.00 -1.40 -6.82
N THR A 230 24.10 -1.69 -7.74
CA THR A 230 23.86 -0.85 -8.92
C THR A 230 22.36 -0.61 -9.11
N TYR A 231 21.98 0.66 -9.09
CA TYR A 231 20.60 1.08 -9.37
C TYR A 231 20.35 1.25 -10.85
N VAL A 232 19.32 0.58 -11.36
CA VAL A 232 18.89 0.61 -12.75
C VAL A 232 17.45 1.06 -12.84
N ARG A 233 17.14 1.99 -13.74
CA ARG A 233 15.77 2.44 -14.01
C ARG A 233 15.32 1.97 -15.38
N MET A 234 14.11 1.44 -15.46
CA MET A 234 13.49 1.00 -16.70
C MET A 234 12.03 1.47 -16.73
N ASN A 235 11.63 2.16 -17.80
CA ASN A 235 10.23 2.42 -18.07
C ASN A 235 9.66 1.24 -18.86
N ILE A 236 8.55 0.69 -18.38
CA ILE A 236 7.86 -0.46 -18.98
C ILE A 236 6.47 -0.03 -19.38
N HIS A 237 6.16 -0.18 -20.66
CA HIS A 237 4.84 0.04 -21.22
C HIS A 237 4.10 -1.29 -21.39
N ALA A 238 2.77 -1.24 -21.49
CA ALA A 238 1.95 -2.42 -21.74
C ALA A 238 2.33 -3.16 -23.04
N SER A 239 2.84 -2.44 -24.06
CA SER A 239 3.36 -2.99 -25.31
C SER A 239 4.63 -3.83 -25.15
N ASP A 240 5.38 -3.63 -24.05
CA ASP A 240 6.67 -4.29 -23.83
C ASP A 240 6.52 -5.68 -23.18
N LEU A 241 5.32 -5.98 -22.66
CA LEU A 241 5.07 -7.24 -21.95
C LEU A 241 5.51 -8.50 -22.71
N PRO A 242 5.30 -8.63 -24.06
CA PRO A 242 5.73 -9.82 -24.79
C PRO A 242 7.25 -10.03 -24.81
N SER A 243 8.05 -8.96 -24.73
CA SER A 243 9.52 -9.00 -24.76
C SER A 243 10.16 -8.73 -23.40
N LEU A 244 9.35 -8.52 -22.36
CA LEU A 244 9.79 -8.02 -21.06
C LEU A 244 10.86 -8.90 -20.42
N LYS A 245 10.71 -10.23 -20.47
CA LYS A 245 11.69 -11.16 -19.96
C LYS A 245 13.09 -10.95 -20.59
N GLN A 246 13.13 -10.84 -21.93
CA GLN A 246 14.41 -10.63 -22.63
C GLN A 246 15.00 -9.26 -22.32
N ASN A 247 14.16 -8.23 -22.24
CA ASN A 247 14.61 -6.87 -21.92
C ASN A 247 15.19 -6.81 -20.50
N LEU A 248 14.51 -7.40 -19.52
CA LEU A 248 15.01 -7.51 -18.15
C LEU A 248 16.30 -8.32 -18.08
N GLN A 249 16.39 -9.46 -18.77
CA GLN A 249 17.60 -10.26 -18.81
C GLN A 249 18.78 -9.44 -19.32
N ASN A 250 18.65 -8.80 -20.48
CA ASN A 250 19.71 -7.99 -21.10
C ASN A 250 20.12 -6.84 -20.16
N THR A 251 19.13 -6.20 -19.52
CA THR A 251 19.38 -5.11 -18.58
C THR A 251 20.17 -5.61 -17.38
N ILE A 252 19.73 -6.67 -16.70
CA ILE A 252 20.41 -7.20 -15.51
C ILE A 252 21.82 -7.71 -15.89
N GLU A 253 21.98 -8.39 -17.04
CA GLU A 253 23.27 -8.89 -17.52
C GLU A 253 24.30 -7.78 -17.73
N SER A 254 23.89 -6.59 -18.13
CA SER A 254 24.79 -5.44 -18.33
C SER A 254 25.39 -4.88 -17.03
N TYR A 255 24.84 -5.29 -15.88
CA TYR A 255 25.29 -4.87 -14.55
C TYR A 255 25.85 -6.03 -13.69
N CYS A 256 26.02 -7.23 -14.26
CA CYS A 256 26.54 -8.41 -13.56
C CYS A 256 28.07 -8.58 -13.68
#